data_f6590900f08cc4ce513b3d95c0a8ceae
#
_entry.id   f6590900f08cc4ce513b3d95c0a8ceae
#
_cell.length_a   1.000
_cell.length_b   1.000
_cell.length_c   1.000
_cell.angle_alpha   90.00
_cell.angle_beta   90.00
_cell.angle_gamma   90.00
#
_symmetry.space_group_name_H-M   'P 1'
#
loop_
_entity.id
_entity.type
_entity.pdbx_description
1 polymer ?
#
loop_
_entity_poly.entity_id
_entity_poly.type
_entity_poly.pdbx_seq_one_letter_code
_entity_poly.pdbx_strand_id
1 'polypeptide(L)'
;MARLQQYYRDTVVKELTDKFQYKNVMEVPKLVKISLNMGLGEAVGDKKIIEHATGDMAKIAGQKPVVTLSRKSVAGFKIRDGWPIGCMVTLRGEKMYEFLDRLVNISIPRIRDFRGLNARAFDGRGNYNMGIKEQIIFPEIEYDKIDALRGMNITIATTARTDAEGRALLEAFKFPFRQQ
;
A
#
# COMPACT_ATOMS: atom_id res chain seq x y z
N MET A 1 6.51 -9.60 17.53
CA MET A 1 5.25 -8.83 17.31
C MET A 1 5.63 -7.42 16.88
N ALA A 2 5.13 -6.94 15.74
CA ALA A 2 5.47 -5.61 15.22
C ALA A 2 5.02 -4.49 16.18
N ARG A 3 5.82 -3.44 16.29
CA ARG A 3 5.57 -2.29 17.17
C ARG A 3 4.17 -1.67 16.98
N LEU A 4 3.76 -1.44 15.74
CA LEU A 4 2.44 -0.88 15.44
C LEU A 4 1.30 -1.84 15.75
N GLN A 5 1.51 -3.15 15.72
CA GLN A 5 0.50 -4.12 16.12
C GLN A 5 0.22 -4.04 17.63
N GLN A 6 1.25 -3.88 18.43
CA GLN A 6 1.11 -3.66 19.87
C GLN A 6 0.43 -2.31 20.14
N TYR A 7 0.89 -1.24 19.49
CA TYR A 7 0.29 0.09 19.58
C TYR A 7 -1.22 0.08 19.24
N TYR A 8 -1.62 -0.68 18.21
CA TYR A 8 -3.03 -0.84 17.88
C TYR A 8 -3.83 -1.42 19.05
N ARG A 9 -3.34 -2.49 19.69
CA ARG A 9 -4.03 -3.15 20.81
C ARG A 9 -4.13 -2.27 22.06
N ASP A 10 -3.05 -1.57 22.37
CA ASP A 10 -2.93 -0.86 23.64
C ASP A 10 -3.59 0.53 23.62
N THR A 11 -3.53 1.20 22.45
CA THR A 11 -3.94 2.60 22.32
C THR A 11 -5.08 2.79 21.32
N VAL A 12 -4.90 2.37 20.06
CA VAL A 12 -5.84 2.69 18.99
C VAL A 12 -7.23 2.10 19.22
N VAL A 13 -7.32 0.88 19.77
CA VAL A 13 -8.62 0.25 20.09
C VAL A 13 -9.40 1.09 21.08
N LYS A 14 -8.75 1.63 22.12
CA LYS A 14 -9.39 2.47 23.14
C LYS A 14 -9.86 3.79 22.54
N GLU A 15 -8.98 4.49 21.81
CA GLU A 15 -9.32 5.77 21.15
C GLU A 15 -10.51 5.65 20.20
N LEU A 16 -10.56 4.59 19.38
CA LEU A 16 -11.66 4.37 18.46
C LEU A 16 -12.95 3.96 19.17
N THR A 17 -12.86 3.16 20.24
CA THR A 17 -14.01 2.78 21.05
C THR A 17 -14.64 4.02 21.70
N ASP A 18 -13.84 4.91 22.25
CA ASP A 18 -14.32 6.15 22.88
C ASP A 18 -14.93 7.12 21.85
N LYS A 19 -14.31 7.21 20.66
CA LYS A 19 -14.74 8.11 19.59
C LYS A 19 -16.08 7.69 18.94
N PHE A 20 -16.25 6.39 18.69
CA PHE A 20 -17.43 5.86 17.97
C PHE A 20 -18.40 5.11 18.86
N GLN A 21 -18.13 5.00 20.17
CA GLN A 21 -19.00 4.36 21.18
C GLN A 21 -19.36 2.91 20.81
N TYR A 22 -18.37 2.12 20.34
CA TYR A 22 -18.61 0.71 20.03
C TYR A 22 -19.01 -0.09 21.25
N LYS A 23 -20.02 -0.94 21.09
CA LYS A 23 -20.52 -1.83 22.17
C LYS A 23 -19.63 -3.06 22.37
N ASN A 24 -18.94 -3.48 21.31
CA ASN A 24 -18.09 -4.67 21.31
C ASN A 24 -16.73 -4.36 20.73
N VAL A 25 -15.66 -4.85 21.35
CA VAL A 25 -14.28 -4.71 20.86
C VAL A 25 -14.10 -5.30 19.46
N MET A 26 -14.90 -6.31 19.09
CA MET A 26 -14.84 -6.91 17.75
C MET A 26 -15.41 -6.01 16.63
N GLU A 27 -16.12 -4.95 16.97
CA GLU A 27 -16.61 -3.95 16.00
C GLU A 27 -15.56 -2.90 15.64
N VAL A 28 -14.53 -2.75 16.47
CA VAL A 28 -13.48 -1.76 16.26
C VAL A 28 -12.76 -2.04 14.94
N PRO A 29 -12.63 -1.03 14.06
CA PRO A 29 -11.96 -1.18 12.79
C PRO A 29 -10.50 -1.65 12.95
N LYS A 30 -10.08 -2.58 12.12
CA LYS A 30 -8.70 -3.10 12.07
C LYS A 30 -8.19 -3.21 10.65
N LEU A 31 -6.88 -3.22 10.50
CA LEU A 31 -6.24 -3.49 9.21
C LEU A 31 -6.38 -4.98 8.86
N VAL A 32 -6.76 -5.26 7.63
CA VAL A 32 -6.93 -6.63 7.10
C VAL A 32 -5.73 -7.03 6.26
N LYS A 33 -5.36 -6.18 5.30
CA LYS A 33 -4.25 -6.38 4.37
C LYS A 33 -3.77 -5.07 3.79
N ILE A 34 -2.53 -5.07 3.32
CA ILE A 34 -1.99 -4.03 2.44
C ILE A 34 -1.61 -4.70 1.13
N SER A 35 -2.14 -4.21 0.02
CA SER A 35 -1.81 -4.69 -1.31
C SER A 35 -0.94 -3.66 -2.02
N LEU A 36 0.20 -4.10 -2.54
CA LEU A 36 1.10 -3.32 -3.38
C LEU A 36 0.94 -3.80 -4.81
N ASN A 37 0.83 -2.89 -5.76
CA ASN A 37 0.70 -3.22 -7.16
C ASN A 37 1.56 -2.29 -8.02
N MET A 38 2.31 -2.86 -8.96
CA MET A 38 2.99 -2.14 -10.04
C MET A 38 2.41 -2.58 -11.38
N GLY A 39 1.83 -1.63 -12.12
CA GLY A 39 1.46 -1.82 -13.51
C GLY A 39 2.65 -1.55 -14.42
N LEU A 40 3.02 -2.51 -15.26
CA LEU A 40 4.22 -2.48 -16.10
C LEU A 40 3.83 -2.60 -17.56
N GLY A 41 3.16 -1.57 -18.10
CA GLY A 41 2.75 -1.55 -19.51
C GLY A 41 3.94 -1.62 -20.49
N GLU A 42 5.10 -1.12 -20.09
CA GLU A 42 6.33 -1.14 -20.89
C GLU A 42 6.92 -2.56 -21.04
N ALA A 43 6.56 -3.49 -20.15
CA ALA A 43 7.01 -4.89 -20.20
C ALA A 43 6.54 -5.66 -21.45
N VAL A 44 5.61 -5.10 -22.19
CA VAL A 44 5.20 -5.60 -23.51
C VAL A 44 6.35 -5.57 -24.51
N GLY A 45 7.23 -4.57 -24.42
CA GLY A 45 8.42 -4.45 -25.27
C GLY A 45 9.65 -5.16 -24.73
N ASP A 46 9.83 -5.18 -23.40
CA ASP A 46 10.98 -5.79 -22.74
C ASP A 46 10.57 -6.55 -21.47
N LYS A 47 10.72 -7.87 -21.52
CA LYS A 47 10.40 -8.77 -20.40
C LYS A 47 11.31 -8.58 -19.17
N LYS A 48 12.54 -8.05 -19.34
CA LYS A 48 13.46 -7.79 -18.23
C LYS A 48 12.89 -6.78 -17.22
N ILE A 49 12.03 -5.88 -17.68
CA ILE A 49 11.35 -4.91 -16.83
C ILE A 49 10.58 -5.59 -15.70
N ILE A 50 9.95 -6.75 -15.98
CA ILE A 50 9.23 -7.53 -14.97
C ILE A 50 10.18 -8.07 -13.90
N GLU A 51 11.36 -8.54 -14.29
CA GLU A 51 12.34 -9.08 -13.35
C GLU A 51 12.88 -8.00 -12.42
N HIS A 52 13.23 -6.82 -12.97
CA HIS A 52 13.67 -5.67 -12.18
C HIS A 52 12.58 -5.20 -11.21
N ALA A 53 11.36 -4.98 -11.71
CA ALA A 53 10.23 -4.54 -10.86
C ALA A 53 9.86 -5.56 -9.78
N THR A 54 9.91 -6.85 -10.10
CA THR A 54 9.66 -7.93 -9.15
C THR A 54 10.76 -7.96 -8.08
N GLY A 55 12.02 -7.74 -8.47
CA GLY A 55 13.16 -7.62 -7.55
C GLY A 55 13.00 -6.45 -6.58
N ASP A 56 12.64 -5.26 -7.08
CA ASP A 56 12.42 -4.07 -6.26
C ASP A 56 11.24 -4.27 -5.31
N MET A 57 10.12 -4.79 -5.80
CA MET A 57 8.95 -5.06 -4.96
C MET A 57 9.23 -6.11 -3.90
N ALA A 58 10.06 -7.12 -4.18
CA ALA A 58 10.46 -8.13 -3.19
C ALA A 58 11.27 -7.50 -2.04
N LYS A 59 12.17 -6.55 -2.35
CA LYS A 59 12.93 -5.81 -1.32
C LYS A 59 12.01 -4.97 -0.45
N ILE A 60 11.07 -4.22 -1.06
CA ILE A 60 10.11 -3.36 -0.36
C ILE A 60 9.17 -4.18 0.53
N ALA A 61 8.63 -5.27 0.01
CA ALA A 61 7.61 -6.07 0.69
C ALA A 61 8.17 -7.09 1.69
N GLY A 62 9.45 -7.46 1.54
CA GLY A 62 10.06 -8.55 2.32
C GLY A 62 9.45 -9.94 2.03
N GLN A 63 8.78 -10.09 0.87
CA GLN A 63 8.27 -11.37 0.38
C GLN A 63 8.20 -11.38 -1.16
N LYS A 64 8.19 -12.57 -1.74
CA LYS A 64 8.14 -12.75 -3.20
C LYS A 64 6.83 -12.23 -3.79
N PRO A 65 6.88 -11.29 -4.76
CA PRO A 65 5.69 -10.82 -5.47
C PRO A 65 5.15 -11.87 -6.44
N VAL A 66 3.88 -11.70 -6.79
CA VAL A 66 3.23 -12.47 -7.86
C VAL A 66 3.24 -11.64 -9.13
N VAL A 67 3.69 -12.22 -10.22
CA VAL A 67 3.59 -11.61 -11.55
C VAL A 67 2.14 -11.70 -12.04
N THR A 68 1.57 -10.58 -12.43
CA THR A 68 0.20 -10.52 -12.95
C THR A 68 0.20 -10.63 -14.47
N LEU A 69 -0.63 -11.55 -14.96
CA LEU A 69 -0.74 -11.85 -16.39
C LEU A 69 -1.98 -11.18 -16.99
N SER A 70 -1.89 -10.83 -18.26
CA SER A 70 -3.05 -10.35 -19.03
C SER A 70 -4.10 -11.44 -19.18
N ARG A 71 -5.36 -11.10 -18.98
CA ARG A 71 -6.50 -12.01 -19.10
C ARG A 71 -7.11 -12.04 -20.52
N LYS A 72 -6.82 -11.04 -21.32
CA LYS A 72 -7.38 -10.88 -22.67
C LYS A 72 -6.33 -10.27 -23.59
N SER A 73 -6.38 -10.69 -24.84
CA SER A 73 -5.61 -10.04 -25.91
C SER A 73 -6.29 -8.74 -26.33
N VAL A 74 -5.54 -7.64 -26.35
CA VAL A 74 -6.02 -6.33 -26.80
C VAL A 74 -5.03 -5.74 -27.80
N ALA A 75 -5.43 -5.65 -29.07
CA ALA A 75 -4.56 -5.19 -30.15
C ALA A 75 -4.08 -3.75 -29.96
N GLY A 76 -4.94 -2.85 -29.45
CA GLY A 76 -4.60 -1.45 -29.19
C GLY A 76 -3.47 -1.27 -28.17
N PHE A 77 -3.33 -2.17 -27.20
CA PHE A 77 -2.24 -2.18 -26.22
C PHE A 77 -1.11 -3.15 -26.60
N LYS A 78 -1.18 -3.81 -27.73
CA LYS A 78 -0.18 -4.79 -28.20
C LYS A 78 0.08 -5.92 -27.21
N ILE A 79 -0.93 -6.33 -26.44
CA ILE A 79 -0.86 -7.40 -25.45
C ILE A 79 -1.61 -8.65 -25.92
N ARG A 80 -1.11 -9.81 -25.51
CA ARG A 80 -1.76 -11.11 -25.69
C ARG A 80 -2.13 -11.70 -24.36
N ASP A 81 -3.08 -12.62 -24.37
CA ASP A 81 -3.43 -13.42 -23.20
C ASP A 81 -2.22 -14.15 -22.65
N GLY A 82 -2.11 -14.18 -21.30
CA GLY A 82 -0.98 -14.80 -20.61
C GLY A 82 0.31 -13.97 -20.57
N TRP A 83 0.34 -12.77 -21.15
CA TRP A 83 1.54 -11.94 -21.07
C TRP A 83 1.69 -11.26 -19.71
N PRO A 84 2.92 -11.19 -19.14
CA PRO A 84 3.17 -10.51 -17.88
C PRO A 84 3.07 -8.99 -18.09
N ILE A 85 2.20 -8.35 -17.31
CA ILE A 85 1.90 -6.91 -17.41
C ILE A 85 2.05 -6.15 -16.10
N GLY A 86 2.43 -6.83 -15.03
CA GLY A 86 2.61 -6.21 -13.72
C GLY A 86 3.07 -7.19 -12.66
N CYS A 87 3.23 -6.68 -11.47
CA CYS A 87 3.48 -7.49 -10.28
C CYS A 87 2.71 -6.95 -9.07
N MET A 88 2.33 -7.82 -8.16
CA MET A 88 1.63 -7.47 -6.94
C MET A 88 2.06 -8.30 -5.74
N VAL A 89 1.86 -7.72 -4.57
CA VAL A 89 2.09 -8.37 -3.28
C VAL A 89 0.95 -8.04 -2.34
N THR A 90 0.56 -9.01 -1.52
CA THR A 90 -0.40 -8.80 -0.43
C THR A 90 0.27 -9.09 0.90
N LEU A 91 0.34 -8.07 1.75
CA LEU A 91 0.91 -8.15 3.09
C LEU A 91 -0.19 -8.32 4.12
N ARG A 92 0.02 -9.23 5.09
CA ARG A 92 -0.90 -9.52 6.20
C ARG A 92 -0.12 -9.71 7.50
N GLY A 93 -0.84 -9.61 8.62
CA GLY A 93 -0.28 -9.87 9.94
C GLY A 93 0.92 -8.99 10.27
N GLU A 94 1.98 -9.56 10.80
CA GLU A 94 3.16 -8.85 11.28
C GLU A 94 3.86 -8.05 10.17
N LYS A 95 4.08 -8.66 9.00
CA LYS A 95 4.69 -7.99 7.84
C LYS A 95 3.90 -6.77 7.37
N MET A 96 2.58 -6.80 7.47
CA MET A 96 1.71 -5.67 7.14
C MET A 96 1.97 -4.49 8.08
N TYR A 97 2.05 -4.73 9.39
CA TYR A 97 2.30 -3.67 10.37
C TYR A 97 3.72 -3.11 10.27
N GLU A 98 4.71 -3.94 9.99
CA GLU A 98 6.09 -3.49 9.77
C GLU A 98 6.22 -2.64 8.51
N PHE A 99 5.57 -3.05 7.43
CA PHE A 99 5.50 -2.25 6.20
C PHE A 99 4.80 -0.90 6.46
N LEU A 100 3.68 -0.90 7.20
CA LEU A 100 2.96 0.32 7.56
C LEU A 100 3.84 1.28 8.37
N ASP A 101 4.58 0.77 9.33
CA ASP A 101 5.50 1.56 10.16
C ASP A 101 6.57 2.26 9.31
N ARG A 102 7.21 1.52 8.40
CA ARG A 102 8.18 2.09 7.46
C ARG A 102 7.54 3.09 6.50
N LEU A 103 6.34 2.79 5.99
CA LEU A 103 5.61 3.65 5.08
C LEU A 103 5.33 5.02 5.73
N VAL A 104 4.77 5.05 6.92
CA VAL A 104 4.37 6.28 7.62
C VAL A 104 5.57 7.09 8.11
N ASN A 105 6.54 6.43 8.75
CA ASN A 105 7.62 7.14 9.43
C ASN A 105 8.82 7.44 8.54
N ILE A 106 9.05 6.68 7.48
CA ILE A 106 10.24 6.80 6.64
C ILE A 106 9.90 7.18 5.20
N SER A 107 9.00 6.42 4.55
CA SER A 107 8.80 6.54 3.11
C SER A 107 7.97 7.76 2.73
N ILE A 108 6.85 8.01 3.41
CA ILE A 108 5.98 9.16 3.12
C ILE A 108 6.72 10.50 3.29
N PRO A 109 7.50 10.74 4.35
CA PRO A 109 8.28 11.99 4.47
C PRO A 109 9.32 12.20 3.37
N ARG A 110 9.76 11.12 2.69
CA ARG A 110 10.72 11.17 1.58
C ARG A 110 10.08 11.44 0.22
N ILE A 111 8.76 11.50 0.15
CA ILE A 111 8.06 11.84 -1.10
C ILE A 111 8.41 13.28 -1.49
N ARG A 112 8.85 13.45 -2.75
CA ARG A 112 9.16 14.75 -3.30
C ARG A 112 7.92 15.65 -3.30
N ASP A 113 8.08 16.91 -2.85
CA ASP A 113 7.00 17.91 -2.76
C ASP A 113 5.76 17.40 -2.00
N PHE A 114 5.98 16.65 -0.91
CA PHE A 114 4.90 16.11 -0.10
C PHE A 114 4.11 17.23 0.60
N ARG A 115 2.80 17.27 0.36
CA ARG A 115 1.86 18.25 0.96
C ARG A 115 0.73 17.60 1.77
N GLY A 116 0.89 16.35 2.13
CA GLY A 116 -0.12 15.54 2.79
C GLY A 116 -0.86 14.61 1.84
N LEU A 117 -1.38 13.52 2.41
CA LEU A 117 -2.15 12.51 1.69
C LEU A 117 -3.56 12.99 1.41
N ASN A 118 -4.14 12.55 0.31
CA ASN A 118 -5.52 12.89 -0.05
C ASN A 118 -6.50 12.21 0.90
N ALA A 119 -7.23 13.02 1.69
CA ALA A 119 -8.24 12.52 2.62
C ALA A 119 -9.51 11.96 1.96
N ARG A 120 -9.68 12.16 0.64
CA ARG A 120 -10.84 11.68 -0.13
C ARG A 120 -10.57 10.39 -0.91
N ALA A 121 -9.40 9.78 -0.76
CA ALA A 121 -9.01 8.57 -1.48
C ALA A 121 -9.52 7.27 -0.83
N PHE A 122 -10.65 7.34 -0.17
CA PHE A 122 -11.39 6.19 0.35
C PHE A 122 -12.41 5.69 -0.68
N ASP A 123 -12.80 4.42 -0.57
CA ASP A 123 -13.70 3.74 -1.52
C ASP A 123 -15.19 3.73 -1.11
N GLY A 124 -15.58 4.44 -0.06
CA GLY A 124 -16.92 4.43 0.52
C GLY A 124 -17.15 3.32 1.57
N ARG A 125 -16.16 2.43 1.74
CA ARG A 125 -16.19 1.29 2.69
C ARG A 125 -15.01 1.27 3.64
N GLY A 126 -14.35 2.41 3.82
CA GLY A 126 -13.23 2.56 4.74
C GLY A 126 -11.89 1.97 4.27
N ASN A 127 -11.76 1.54 3.02
CA ASN A 127 -10.48 1.17 2.44
C ASN A 127 -9.81 2.40 1.82
N TYR A 128 -8.50 2.50 1.95
CA TYR A 128 -7.73 3.63 1.48
C TYR A 128 -6.79 3.25 0.34
N ASN A 129 -6.73 4.10 -0.69
CA ASN A 129 -5.85 3.91 -1.84
C ASN A 129 -4.91 5.10 -2.02
N MET A 130 -3.63 4.83 -2.25
CA MET A 130 -2.65 5.86 -2.57
C MET A 130 -1.72 5.41 -3.69
N GLY A 131 -1.33 6.35 -4.55
CA GLY A 131 -0.31 6.15 -5.57
C GLY A 131 0.99 6.80 -5.17
N ILE A 132 2.09 6.09 -5.36
CA ILE A 132 3.45 6.58 -5.22
C ILE A 132 4.04 6.67 -6.62
N LYS A 133 4.68 7.79 -6.94
CA LYS A 133 5.27 8.00 -8.28
C LYS A 133 6.62 7.33 -8.45
N GLU A 134 7.38 7.19 -7.37
CA GLU A 134 8.78 6.76 -7.40
C GLU A 134 9.04 5.74 -6.30
N GLN A 135 9.55 4.54 -6.63
CA GLN A 135 9.89 3.49 -5.66
C GLN A 135 11.08 3.84 -4.77
N ILE A 136 11.88 4.84 -5.15
CA ILE A 136 13.09 5.25 -4.40
C ILE A 136 12.79 5.88 -3.02
N ILE A 137 11.53 6.18 -2.73
CA ILE A 137 11.15 6.65 -1.40
C ILE A 137 11.36 5.58 -0.33
N PHE A 138 11.39 4.30 -0.73
CA PHE A 138 11.66 3.20 0.18
C PHE A 138 13.16 3.06 0.42
N PRO A 139 13.60 2.99 1.69
CA PRO A 139 15.03 2.93 2.04
C PRO A 139 15.73 1.66 1.56
N GLU A 140 14.96 0.59 1.26
CA GLU A 140 15.47 -0.67 0.74
C GLU A 140 15.90 -0.60 -0.73
N ILE A 141 15.51 0.47 -1.42
CA ILE A 141 15.85 0.69 -2.84
C ILE A 141 16.99 1.67 -2.95
N GLU A 142 18.09 1.20 -3.53
CA GLU A 142 19.26 2.01 -3.82
C GLU A 142 19.12 2.61 -5.23
N TYR A 143 19.24 3.93 -5.35
CA TYR A 143 19.09 4.65 -6.62
C TYR A 143 20.03 4.13 -7.71
N ASP A 144 21.28 3.79 -7.35
CA ASP A 144 22.28 3.34 -8.30
C ASP A 144 22.04 1.93 -8.88
N LYS A 145 21.12 1.17 -8.27
CA LYS A 145 20.83 -0.22 -8.64
C LYS A 145 19.51 -0.41 -9.38
N ILE A 146 18.76 0.65 -9.59
CA ILE A 146 17.51 0.60 -10.35
C ILE A 146 17.76 0.90 -11.82
N ASP A 147 16.98 0.25 -12.69
CA ASP A 147 17.00 0.50 -14.13
C ASP A 147 16.11 1.70 -14.53
N ALA A 148 14.98 1.89 -13.85
CA ALA A 148 14.05 3.00 -14.08
C ALA A 148 13.24 3.35 -12.84
N LEU A 149 12.77 4.60 -12.78
CA LEU A 149 11.80 5.03 -11.77
C LEU A 149 10.41 4.47 -12.11
N ARG A 150 9.79 3.80 -11.14
CA ARG A 150 8.45 3.20 -11.30
C ARG A 150 7.53 3.62 -10.18
N GLY A 151 6.30 3.90 -10.55
CA GLY A 151 5.23 4.12 -9.61
C GLY A 151 4.63 2.82 -9.10
N MET A 152 3.98 2.90 -7.94
CA MET A 152 3.18 1.80 -7.39
C MET A 152 1.92 2.31 -6.73
N ASN A 153 0.92 1.45 -6.71
CA ASN A 153 -0.31 1.67 -5.96
C ASN A 153 -0.27 0.88 -4.65
N ILE A 154 -0.67 1.53 -3.56
CA ILE A 154 -0.80 0.94 -2.24
C ILE A 154 -2.27 1.00 -1.84
N THR A 155 -2.87 -0.15 -1.60
CA THR A 155 -4.25 -0.28 -1.12
C THR A 155 -4.23 -0.83 0.29
N ILE A 156 -4.82 -0.10 1.22
CA ILE A 156 -4.97 -0.49 2.63
C ILE A 156 -6.42 -0.90 2.84
N ALA A 157 -6.64 -2.19 3.03
CA ALA A 157 -7.96 -2.73 3.32
C ALA A 157 -8.17 -2.82 4.83
N THR A 158 -9.33 -2.33 5.28
CA THR A 158 -9.74 -2.31 6.68
C THR A 158 -11.06 -3.06 6.87
N THR A 159 -11.46 -3.25 8.12
CA THR A 159 -12.80 -3.75 8.47
C THR A 159 -13.79 -2.64 8.76
N ALA A 160 -13.40 -1.38 8.55
CA ALA A 160 -14.29 -0.23 8.74
C ALA A 160 -15.53 -0.34 7.86
N ARG A 161 -16.67 0.12 8.35
CA ARG A 161 -17.93 0.14 7.60
C ARG A 161 -18.10 1.42 6.81
N THR A 162 -17.49 2.50 7.29
CA THR A 162 -17.56 3.84 6.69
C THR A 162 -16.18 4.44 6.51
N ASP A 163 -16.08 5.41 5.60
CA ASP A 163 -14.83 6.15 5.38
C ASP A 163 -14.41 6.96 6.61
N ALA A 164 -15.36 7.41 7.42
CA ALA A 164 -15.08 8.12 8.67
C ALA A 164 -14.34 7.22 9.68
N GLU A 165 -14.77 5.97 9.81
CA GLU A 165 -14.10 4.98 10.68
C GLU A 165 -12.72 4.60 10.11
N GLY A 166 -12.62 4.37 8.79
CA GLY A 166 -11.36 4.07 8.13
C GLY A 166 -10.36 5.22 8.26
N ARG A 167 -10.81 6.46 8.10
CA ARG A 167 -9.99 7.65 8.30
C ARG A 167 -9.50 7.77 9.74
N ALA A 168 -10.39 7.61 10.72
CA ALA A 168 -10.02 7.67 12.13
C ALA A 168 -8.99 6.59 12.50
N LEU A 169 -9.12 5.37 11.95
CA LEU A 169 -8.14 4.30 12.12
C LEU A 169 -6.76 4.69 11.57
N LEU A 170 -6.69 5.25 10.36
CA LEU A 170 -5.42 5.67 9.76
C LEU A 170 -4.83 6.90 10.45
N GLU A 171 -5.66 7.85 10.90
CA GLU A 171 -5.22 9.00 11.72
C GLU A 171 -4.59 8.53 13.04
N ALA A 172 -5.15 7.53 13.71
CA ALA A 172 -4.57 6.93 14.90
C ALA A 172 -3.19 6.28 14.64
N PHE A 173 -2.96 5.76 13.43
CA PHE A 173 -1.64 5.32 12.95
C PHE A 173 -0.74 6.47 12.46
N LYS A 174 -1.14 7.73 12.67
CA LYS A 174 -0.39 8.94 12.31
C LYS A 174 -0.18 9.11 10.80
N PHE A 175 -1.16 8.70 9.99
CA PHE A 175 -1.15 9.03 8.58
C PHE A 175 -1.24 10.54 8.38
N PRO A 176 -0.33 11.15 7.62
CA PRO A 176 -0.29 12.60 7.41
C PRO A 176 -1.30 13.02 6.34
N PHE A 177 -2.58 13.02 6.68
CA PHE A 177 -3.61 13.54 5.79
C PHE A 177 -3.50 15.06 5.65
N ARG A 178 -3.77 15.55 4.44
CA ARG A 178 -3.85 17.00 4.18
C ARG A 178 -5.03 17.59 4.96
N GLN A 179 -4.77 18.58 5.77
CA GLN A 179 -5.82 19.40 6.38
C GLN A 179 -6.56 20.17 5.28
N GLN A 180 -7.88 20.11 5.31
CA GLN A 180 -8.76 20.85 4.39
C GLN A 180 -8.88 22.30 4.84
#